data_02684bd9d0fc8d1b7074e0b9e628edce
#
_entry.id   02684bd9d0fc8d1b7074e0b9e628edce
#
_cell.length_a   1.000
_cell.length_b   1.000
_cell.length_c   1.000
_cell.angle_alpha   90.00
_cell.angle_beta   90.00
_cell.angle_gamma   90.00
#
_symmetry.space_group_name_H-M   'P 1'
#
loop_
_entity.id
_entity.type
_entity.pdbx_description
1 polymer ?
#
loop_
_entity_poly.entity_id
_entity_poly.type
_entity_poly.pdbx_seq_one_letter_code
_entity_poly.pdbx_strand_id
1 'polypeptide(L)'
;EIAQNLGCLTVAIVTKPFKFEGKKRMDYALVGLDELRKHIDTIVIIPNDRLRDLIDRSTPLNAAFQEVDNVLRIGVQSISDLISVPGLVNLDFADVRTIMEHRGDALIGIGVGFGENRAVEAAKQAVNSPLLETSIVGATDAIINVTGGTNLTLFEVEEAAEVIRQSANTDINTIFGAVINENLNDEVIVTVIATGFDDAREQIGGGLDNSLPQNTSYM
;
A
#
# COMPACT_ATOMS: atom_id res chain seq x y z
N GLU A 1 -21.40 -2.83 -1.26
CA GLU A 1 -22.71 -2.22 -1.57
C GLU A 1 -23.42 -1.72 -0.30
N ILE A 2 -23.69 -2.56 0.71
CA ILE A 2 -24.36 -2.12 1.96
C ILE A 2 -23.53 -1.04 2.67
N ALA A 3 -22.24 -1.22 2.84
CA ALA A 3 -21.35 -0.26 3.49
C ALA A 3 -21.32 1.09 2.74
N GLN A 4 -21.24 1.05 1.40
CA GLN A 4 -21.32 2.23 0.53
C GLN A 4 -22.64 3.00 0.73
N ASN A 5 -23.76 2.28 0.74
CA ASN A 5 -25.09 2.89 0.94
C ASN A 5 -25.24 3.56 2.32
N LEU A 6 -24.45 3.12 3.30
CA LEU A 6 -24.36 3.72 4.63
C LEU A 6 -23.33 4.87 4.72
N GLY A 7 -22.65 5.21 3.62
CA GLY A 7 -21.61 6.24 3.61
C GLY A 7 -20.33 5.86 4.36
N CYS A 8 -20.08 4.56 4.57
CA CYS A 8 -18.86 4.08 5.21
C CYS A 8 -17.70 4.05 4.21
N LEU A 9 -16.54 4.56 4.63
CA LEU A 9 -15.29 4.32 3.91
C LEU A 9 -15.03 2.80 3.83
N THR A 10 -14.92 2.28 2.62
CA THR A 10 -14.77 0.85 2.38
C THR A 10 -13.43 0.55 1.71
N VAL A 11 -12.52 -0.06 2.45
CA VAL A 11 -11.20 -0.45 1.98
C VAL A 11 -11.12 -1.97 1.92
N ALA A 12 -10.70 -2.51 0.79
CA ALA A 12 -10.46 -3.94 0.63
C ALA A 12 -8.97 -4.24 0.60
N ILE A 13 -8.54 -5.27 1.34
CA ILE A 13 -7.19 -5.83 1.27
C ILE A 13 -7.32 -7.27 0.84
N VAL A 14 -6.76 -7.61 -0.32
CA VAL A 14 -6.94 -8.91 -0.96
C VAL A 14 -5.62 -9.42 -1.55
N THR A 15 -5.56 -10.73 -1.78
CA THR A 15 -4.42 -11.36 -2.45
C THR A 15 -4.80 -11.87 -3.84
N LYS A 16 -3.83 -11.86 -4.75
CA LYS A 16 -3.91 -12.63 -6.01
C LYS A 16 -3.32 -14.02 -5.80
N PRO A 17 -3.92 -15.08 -6.37
CA PRO A 17 -3.40 -16.44 -6.22
C PRO A 17 -1.98 -16.58 -6.76
N PHE A 18 -1.24 -17.58 -6.27
CA PHE A 18 0.05 -17.93 -6.85
C PHE A 18 -0.10 -18.43 -8.30
N LYS A 19 0.89 -18.16 -9.14
CA LYS A 19 0.91 -18.63 -10.53
C LYS A 19 0.80 -20.15 -10.66
N PHE A 20 1.38 -20.91 -9.70
CA PHE A 20 1.30 -22.37 -9.71
C PHE A 20 -0.12 -22.92 -9.49
N GLU A 21 -1.04 -22.12 -8.93
CA GLU A 21 -2.44 -22.50 -8.75
C GLU A 21 -3.24 -22.56 -10.06
N GLY A 22 -2.63 -22.05 -11.14
CA GLY A 22 -3.12 -22.19 -12.50
C GLY A 22 -3.91 -21.00 -13.02
N LYS A 23 -3.91 -20.88 -14.36
CA LYS A 23 -4.51 -19.75 -15.07
C LYS A 23 -6.00 -19.57 -14.75
N LYS A 24 -6.76 -20.64 -14.68
CA LYS A 24 -8.20 -20.59 -14.43
C LYS A 24 -8.53 -19.92 -13.08
N ARG A 25 -7.71 -20.19 -12.04
CA ARG A 25 -7.89 -19.57 -10.73
C ARG A 25 -7.54 -18.09 -10.76
N MET A 26 -6.50 -17.71 -11.48
CA MET A 26 -6.15 -16.32 -11.71
C MET A 26 -7.25 -15.56 -12.49
N ASP A 27 -7.81 -16.15 -13.54
CA ASP A 27 -8.88 -15.54 -14.32
C ASP A 27 -10.12 -15.27 -13.44
N TYR A 28 -10.50 -16.21 -12.57
CA TYR A 28 -11.59 -16.00 -11.61
C TYR A 28 -11.26 -14.90 -10.59
N ALA A 29 -10.02 -14.83 -10.12
CA ALA A 29 -9.60 -13.79 -9.20
C ALA A 29 -9.69 -12.39 -9.85
N LEU A 30 -9.26 -12.27 -11.11
CA LEU A 30 -9.34 -10.99 -11.84
C LEU A 30 -10.78 -10.53 -12.04
N VAL A 31 -11.69 -11.45 -12.44
CA VAL A 31 -13.13 -11.13 -12.55
C VAL A 31 -13.71 -10.71 -11.21
N GLY A 32 -13.33 -11.39 -10.12
CA GLY A 32 -13.76 -11.02 -8.76
C GLY A 32 -13.24 -9.66 -8.32
N LEU A 33 -12.01 -9.32 -8.67
CA LEU A 33 -11.40 -8.01 -8.39
C LEU A 33 -12.14 -6.89 -9.13
N ASP A 34 -12.45 -7.08 -10.42
CA ASP A 34 -13.17 -6.08 -11.21
C ASP A 34 -14.59 -5.84 -10.68
N GLU A 35 -15.23 -6.86 -10.16
CA GLU A 35 -16.54 -6.73 -9.53
C GLU A 35 -16.46 -6.05 -8.16
N LEU A 36 -15.43 -6.40 -7.36
CA LEU A 36 -15.20 -5.81 -6.04
C LEU A 36 -14.92 -4.30 -6.12
N ARG A 37 -14.12 -3.85 -7.11
CA ARG A 37 -13.81 -2.43 -7.33
C ARG A 37 -15.03 -1.53 -7.47
N LYS A 38 -16.15 -2.05 -7.94
CA LYS A 38 -17.40 -1.28 -8.08
C LYS A 38 -18.07 -0.94 -6.74
N HIS A 39 -17.66 -1.61 -5.67
CA HIS A 39 -18.33 -1.57 -4.36
C HIS A 39 -17.41 -1.11 -3.22
N ILE A 40 -16.24 -0.57 -3.54
CA ILE A 40 -15.25 -0.12 -2.56
C ILE A 40 -14.63 1.21 -2.98
N ASP A 41 -14.01 1.91 -2.03
CA ASP A 41 -13.32 3.17 -2.27
C ASP A 41 -11.87 2.95 -2.65
N THR A 42 -11.20 2.01 -1.97
CA THR A 42 -9.80 1.69 -2.19
C THR A 42 -9.56 0.19 -2.07
N ILE A 43 -8.70 -0.34 -2.93
CA ILE A 43 -8.28 -1.74 -2.91
C ILE A 43 -6.75 -1.85 -2.83
N VAL A 44 -6.28 -2.59 -1.83
CA VAL A 44 -4.88 -3.00 -1.72
C VAL A 44 -4.78 -4.43 -2.23
N ILE A 45 -4.02 -4.64 -3.29
CA ILE A 45 -3.83 -5.96 -3.89
C ILE A 45 -2.43 -6.45 -3.61
N ILE A 46 -2.32 -7.64 -2.99
CA ILE A 46 -1.05 -8.28 -2.66
C ILE A 46 -0.88 -9.52 -3.55
N PRO A 47 0.05 -9.50 -4.52
CA PRO A 47 0.32 -10.69 -5.33
C PRO A 47 1.06 -11.73 -4.51
N ASN A 48 0.49 -12.94 -4.34
CA ASN A 48 1.13 -14.01 -3.57
C ASN A 48 2.51 -14.40 -4.14
N ASP A 49 2.70 -14.26 -5.46
CA ASP A 49 4.01 -14.53 -6.08
C ASP A 49 5.14 -13.64 -5.53
N ARG A 50 4.82 -12.41 -5.10
CA ARG A 50 5.79 -11.48 -4.52
C ARG A 50 6.24 -11.90 -3.12
N LEU A 51 5.40 -12.64 -2.41
CA LEU A 51 5.75 -13.18 -1.08
C LEU A 51 6.88 -14.23 -1.16
N ARG A 52 7.08 -14.83 -2.34
CA ARG A 52 8.23 -15.74 -2.57
C ARG A 52 9.57 -15.06 -2.39
N ASP A 53 9.63 -13.75 -2.58
CA ASP A 53 10.86 -12.96 -2.43
C ASP A 53 11.14 -12.62 -0.94
N LEU A 54 10.16 -12.86 -0.06
CA LEU A 54 10.26 -12.65 1.39
C LEU A 54 10.54 -13.93 2.18
N ILE A 55 10.42 -15.11 1.56
CA ILE A 55 10.57 -16.40 2.22
C ILE A 55 11.76 -17.19 1.66
N ASP A 56 12.37 -18.01 2.51
CA ASP A 56 13.44 -18.92 2.09
C ASP A 56 12.92 -20.06 1.20
N ARG A 57 13.75 -20.53 0.28
CA ARG A 57 13.41 -21.66 -0.61
C ARG A 57 13.12 -22.96 0.14
N SER A 58 13.59 -23.07 1.37
CA SER A 58 13.34 -24.21 2.28
C SER A 58 12.07 -24.08 3.08
N THR A 59 11.35 -22.95 2.99
CA THR A 59 10.11 -22.69 3.74
C THR A 59 9.03 -23.68 3.35
N PRO A 60 8.45 -24.44 4.31
CA PRO A 60 7.33 -25.34 4.05
C PRO A 60 6.11 -24.57 3.49
N LEU A 61 5.32 -25.26 2.67
CA LEU A 61 4.17 -24.62 1.98
C LEU A 61 3.16 -24.02 2.97
N ASN A 62 2.90 -24.68 4.09
CA ASN A 62 2.00 -24.16 5.11
C ASN A 62 2.54 -22.89 5.77
N ALA A 63 3.85 -22.81 6.00
CA ALA A 63 4.49 -21.60 6.51
C ALA A 63 4.44 -20.45 5.48
N ALA A 64 4.60 -20.75 4.18
CA ALA A 64 4.44 -19.76 3.14
C ALA A 64 3.02 -19.16 3.11
N PHE A 65 1.97 -19.97 3.30
CA PHE A 65 0.60 -19.44 3.42
C PHE A 65 0.39 -18.65 4.72
N GLN A 66 1.05 -19.00 5.81
CA GLN A 66 1.02 -18.20 7.04
C GLN A 66 1.63 -16.82 6.84
N GLU A 67 2.68 -16.69 6.02
CA GLU A 67 3.24 -15.38 5.67
C GLU A 67 2.26 -14.54 4.84
N VAL A 68 1.51 -15.16 3.92
CA VAL A 68 0.40 -14.47 3.21
C VAL A 68 -0.61 -13.90 4.21
N ASP A 69 -1.06 -14.73 5.14
CA ASP A 69 -2.02 -14.33 6.18
C ASP A 69 -1.44 -13.23 7.08
N ASN A 70 -0.14 -13.33 7.41
CA ASN A 70 0.55 -12.33 8.22
C ASN A 70 0.63 -10.95 7.52
N VAL A 71 0.94 -10.93 6.23
CA VAL A 71 0.98 -9.69 5.44
C VAL A 71 -0.41 -9.04 5.36
N LEU A 72 -1.46 -9.84 5.12
CA LEU A 72 -2.84 -9.35 5.16
C LEU A 72 -3.20 -8.78 6.54
N ARG A 73 -2.84 -9.49 7.60
CA ARG A 73 -3.07 -9.04 8.98
C ARG A 73 -2.37 -7.71 9.26
N ILE A 74 -1.09 -7.57 8.86
CA ILE A 74 -0.33 -6.33 9.04
C ILE A 74 -0.99 -5.20 8.23
N GLY A 75 -1.41 -5.45 7.00
CA GLY A 75 -2.09 -4.46 6.18
C GLY A 75 -3.38 -3.94 6.81
N VAL A 76 -4.24 -4.84 7.29
CA VAL A 76 -5.48 -4.47 8.00
C VAL A 76 -5.17 -3.75 9.30
N GLN A 77 -4.22 -4.28 10.09
CA GLN A 77 -3.84 -3.73 11.37
C GLN A 77 -3.26 -2.33 11.23
N SER A 78 -2.39 -2.08 10.25
CA SER A 78 -1.80 -0.77 10.01
C SER A 78 -2.85 0.32 9.78
N ILE A 79 -3.91 0.02 9.03
CA ILE A 79 -5.02 0.96 8.83
C ILE A 79 -5.87 1.09 10.10
N SER A 80 -6.16 -0.02 10.76
CA SER A 80 -6.98 -0.04 11.97
C SER A 80 -6.29 0.68 13.14
N ASP A 81 -5.00 0.49 13.32
CA ASP A 81 -4.22 1.09 14.40
C ASP A 81 -4.17 2.61 14.27
N LEU A 82 -4.08 3.13 13.04
CA LEU A 82 -4.13 4.58 12.79
C LEU A 82 -5.41 5.23 13.29
N ILE A 83 -6.52 4.49 13.28
CA ILE A 83 -7.85 4.99 13.66
C ILE A 83 -8.16 4.69 15.12
N SER A 84 -7.72 3.54 15.63
CA SER A 84 -8.21 2.98 16.92
C SER A 84 -7.23 3.15 18.06
N VAL A 85 -5.92 3.23 17.76
CA VAL A 85 -4.89 3.29 18.79
C VAL A 85 -4.51 4.74 19.03
N PRO A 86 -4.63 5.26 20.27
CA PRO A 86 -4.09 6.56 20.61
C PRO A 86 -2.57 6.55 20.42
N GLY A 87 -2.09 7.12 19.32
CA GLY A 87 -0.68 7.22 19.01
C GLY A 87 -0.07 8.48 19.62
N LEU A 88 1.25 8.61 19.50
CA LEU A 88 1.97 9.87 19.83
C LEU A 88 1.56 10.99 18.84
N VAL A 89 1.23 10.64 17.62
CA VAL A 89 0.63 11.51 16.61
C VAL A 89 -0.73 10.90 16.26
N ASN A 90 -1.80 11.54 16.74
CA ASN A 90 -3.16 11.11 16.43
C ASN A 90 -3.55 11.60 15.05
N LEU A 91 -3.92 10.66 14.20
CA LEU A 91 -4.57 10.95 12.93
C LEU A 91 -6.07 11.10 13.12
N ASP A 92 -6.65 12.10 12.48
CA ASP A 92 -8.10 12.20 12.37
C ASP A 92 -8.59 11.18 11.31
N PHE A 93 -9.70 10.52 11.62
CA PHE A 93 -10.37 9.64 10.64
C PHE A 93 -10.69 10.39 9.33
N ALA A 94 -10.94 11.69 9.41
CA ALA A 94 -11.17 12.54 8.24
C ALA A 94 -9.96 12.56 7.29
N ASP A 95 -8.74 12.57 7.85
CA ASP A 95 -7.52 12.57 7.05
C ASP A 95 -7.33 11.23 6.30
N VAL A 96 -7.51 10.10 7.02
CA VAL A 96 -7.46 8.77 6.40
C VAL A 96 -8.53 8.64 5.31
N ARG A 97 -9.73 9.16 5.57
CA ARG A 97 -10.81 9.17 4.59
C ARG A 97 -10.42 9.94 3.32
N THR A 98 -9.83 11.11 3.46
CA THR A 98 -9.41 11.96 2.32
C THR A 98 -8.41 11.24 1.41
N ILE A 99 -7.51 10.44 1.98
CA ILE A 99 -6.49 9.70 1.22
C ILE A 99 -7.05 8.40 0.60
N MET A 100 -8.13 7.84 1.16
CA MET A 100 -8.62 6.53 0.75
C MET A 100 -9.97 6.55 0.04
N GLU A 101 -10.76 7.62 0.15
CA GLU A 101 -12.08 7.70 -0.48
C GLU A 101 -11.94 7.87 -2.00
N HIS A 102 -12.51 6.95 -2.77
CA HIS A 102 -12.51 6.94 -4.25
C HIS A 102 -11.11 6.97 -4.91
N ARG A 103 -10.12 6.34 -4.28
CA ARG A 103 -8.73 6.34 -4.77
C ARG A 103 -8.36 5.11 -5.62
N GLY A 104 -9.26 4.15 -5.77
CA GLY A 104 -9.01 2.97 -6.60
C GLY A 104 -7.90 2.08 -6.06
N ASP A 105 -6.88 1.80 -6.86
CA ASP A 105 -5.78 0.91 -6.50
C ASP A 105 -4.80 1.58 -5.52
N ALA A 106 -4.47 0.89 -4.44
CA ALA A 106 -3.45 1.27 -3.47
C ALA A 106 -2.34 0.22 -3.39
N LEU A 107 -1.13 0.67 -3.10
CA LEU A 107 0.03 -0.19 -2.87
C LEU A 107 0.39 -0.19 -1.39
N ILE A 108 0.77 -1.35 -0.87
CA ILE A 108 1.29 -1.47 0.50
C ILE A 108 2.73 -1.95 0.46
N GLY A 109 3.59 -1.25 1.20
CA GLY A 109 4.95 -1.65 1.46
C GLY A 109 5.20 -1.76 2.96
N ILE A 110 5.95 -2.78 3.36
CA ILE A 110 6.30 -3.03 4.75
C ILE A 110 7.81 -3.21 4.81
N GLY A 111 8.43 -2.56 5.80
CA GLY A 111 9.84 -2.70 6.09
C GLY A 111 10.09 -2.79 7.58
N VAL A 112 11.14 -3.50 7.94
CA VAL A 112 11.56 -3.73 9.33
C VAL A 112 13.03 -3.34 9.45
N GLY A 113 13.36 -2.56 10.46
CA GLY A 113 14.72 -2.11 10.71
C GLY A 113 15.17 -2.35 12.16
N PHE A 114 16.47 -2.52 12.33
CA PHE A 114 17.11 -2.79 13.62
C PHE A 114 18.34 -1.89 13.82
N GLY A 115 18.69 -1.62 15.06
CA GLY A 115 19.90 -0.88 15.41
C GLY A 115 19.80 0.64 15.25
N GLU A 116 20.94 1.32 15.05
CA GLU A 116 21.01 2.79 15.08
C GLU A 116 20.20 3.50 13.97
N ASN A 117 20.15 2.92 12.77
CA ASN A 117 19.44 3.50 11.62
C ASN A 117 18.12 2.76 11.30
N ARG A 118 17.53 2.11 12.29
CA ARG A 118 16.39 1.21 12.13
C ARG A 118 15.20 1.83 11.39
N ALA A 119 14.87 3.08 11.65
CA ALA A 119 13.74 3.76 11.01
C ALA A 119 14.01 4.07 9.53
N VAL A 120 15.22 4.52 9.19
CA VAL A 120 15.66 4.75 7.81
C VAL A 120 15.73 3.45 7.02
N GLU A 121 16.26 2.38 7.63
CA GLU A 121 16.32 1.07 6.99
C GLU A 121 14.93 0.48 6.77
N ALA A 122 14.06 0.55 7.77
CA ALA A 122 12.66 0.14 7.65
C ALA A 122 11.93 0.91 6.55
N ALA A 123 12.10 2.23 6.49
CA ALA A 123 11.50 3.06 5.45
C ALA A 123 12.00 2.70 4.05
N LYS A 124 13.31 2.50 3.88
CA LYS A 124 13.89 2.03 2.60
C LYS A 124 13.38 0.67 2.18
N GLN A 125 13.24 -0.26 3.12
CA GLN A 125 12.66 -1.57 2.85
C GLN A 125 11.19 -1.46 2.48
N ALA A 126 10.42 -0.60 3.14
CA ALA A 126 9.02 -0.40 2.86
C ALA A 126 8.79 0.11 1.42
N VAL A 127 9.53 1.14 0.98
CA VAL A 127 9.39 1.70 -0.38
C VAL A 127 9.94 0.79 -1.48
N ASN A 128 10.85 -0.14 -1.13
CA ASN A 128 11.37 -1.16 -2.05
C ASN A 128 10.79 -2.55 -1.76
N SER A 129 9.72 -2.62 -0.99
CA SER A 129 9.10 -3.89 -0.60
C SER A 129 8.70 -4.69 -1.85
N PRO A 130 9.04 -5.99 -1.92
CA PRO A 130 8.57 -6.85 -3.01
C PRO A 130 7.04 -6.98 -3.06
N LEU A 131 6.33 -6.61 -1.99
CA LEU A 131 4.86 -6.57 -1.96
C LEU A 131 4.27 -5.51 -2.90
N LEU A 132 5.04 -4.47 -3.23
CA LEU A 132 4.65 -3.47 -4.20
C LEU A 132 4.64 -4.10 -5.61
N GLU A 133 3.50 -4.06 -6.30
CA GLU A 133 3.45 -4.49 -7.71
C GLU A 133 4.27 -3.57 -8.61
N THR A 134 4.30 -2.29 -8.27
CA THR A 134 5.05 -1.23 -8.95
C THR A 134 5.73 -0.34 -7.93
N SER A 135 6.55 0.60 -8.37
CA SER A 135 7.13 1.63 -7.50
C SER A 135 6.05 2.55 -6.95
N ILE A 136 6.30 3.15 -5.78
CA ILE A 136 5.44 4.23 -5.23
C ILE A 136 5.56 5.55 -6.01
N VAL A 137 6.45 5.60 -6.99
CA VAL A 137 6.61 6.76 -7.89
C VAL A 137 5.30 7.05 -8.62
N GLY A 138 4.84 8.28 -8.53
CA GLY A 138 3.57 8.71 -9.12
C GLY A 138 2.35 8.60 -8.19
N ALA A 139 2.53 8.12 -6.95
CA ALA A 139 1.49 8.26 -5.93
C ALA A 139 1.28 9.74 -5.58
N THR A 140 0.03 10.15 -5.41
CA THR A 140 -0.30 11.52 -4.96
C THR A 140 -0.47 11.61 -3.46
N ASP A 141 -0.81 10.50 -2.82
CA ASP A 141 -1.07 10.43 -1.39
C ASP A 141 -0.43 9.19 -0.78
N ALA A 142 0.01 9.29 0.48
CA ALA A 142 0.48 8.15 1.25
C ALA A 142 0.14 8.24 2.73
N ILE A 143 -0.19 7.10 3.30
CA ILE A 143 -0.25 6.89 4.75
C ILE A 143 1.03 6.19 5.16
N ILE A 144 1.72 6.75 6.15
CA ILE A 144 2.95 6.20 6.72
C ILE A 144 2.69 5.88 8.18
N ASN A 145 2.78 4.62 8.54
CA ASN A 145 2.69 4.18 9.92
C ASN A 145 4.04 3.68 10.40
N VAL A 146 4.56 4.30 11.45
CA VAL A 146 5.81 3.91 12.11
C VAL A 146 5.47 3.28 13.46
N THR A 147 5.75 1.99 13.61
CA THR A 147 5.54 1.25 14.86
C THR A 147 6.90 0.92 15.46
N GLY A 148 7.13 1.32 16.69
CA GLY A 148 8.37 1.03 17.42
C GLY A 148 8.12 0.76 18.89
N GLY A 149 9.18 0.41 19.62
CA GLY A 149 9.15 0.25 21.07
C GLY A 149 9.01 1.59 21.81
N THR A 150 9.03 1.55 23.13
CA THR A 150 8.94 2.75 23.99
C THR A 150 10.12 3.73 23.82
N ASN A 151 11.18 3.30 23.14
CA ASN A 151 12.38 4.05 22.81
C ASN A 151 12.33 4.71 21.43
N LEU A 152 11.20 4.65 20.70
CA LEU A 152 11.03 5.32 19.43
C LEU A 152 11.09 6.83 19.60
N THR A 153 11.94 7.49 18.83
CA THR A 153 12.18 8.94 18.92
C THR A 153 11.47 9.70 17.79
N LEU A 154 11.22 10.99 18.01
CA LEU A 154 10.66 11.88 17.00
C LEU A 154 11.55 11.95 15.76
N PHE A 155 12.88 12.00 15.95
CA PHE A 155 13.83 12.07 14.84
C PHE A 155 13.77 10.83 13.95
N GLU A 156 13.62 9.65 14.52
CA GLU A 156 13.47 8.42 13.75
C GLU A 156 12.19 8.44 12.88
N VAL A 157 11.09 8.98 13.41
CA VAL A 157 9.84 9.14 12.65
C VAL A 157 10.01 10.14 11.50
N GLU A 158 10.67 11.28 11.76
CA GLU A 158 10.95 12.29 10.73
C GLU A 158 11.88 11.76 9.62
N GLU A 159 12.93 11.04 9.98
CA GLU A 159 13.86 10.42 9.02
C GLU A 159 13.17 9.38 8.14
N ALA A 160 12.35 8.51 8.72
CA ALA A 160 11.55 7.55 7.97
C ALA A 160 10.63 8.23 6.95
N ALA A 161 9.98 9.31 7.38
CA ALA A 161 9.11 10.11 6.54
C ALA A 161 9.82 10.72 5.34
N GLU A 162 10.99 11.28 5.59
CA GLU A 162 11.79 11.94 4.54
C GLU A 162 12.26 10.94 3.49
N VAL A 163 12.68 9.74 3.90
CA VAL A 163 13.04 8.66 2.98
C VAL A 163 11.88 8.30 2.04
N ILE A 164 10.65 8.25 2.56
CA ILE A 164 9.48 7.89 1.77
C ILE A 164 9.12 9.00 0.80
N ARG A 165 9.12 10.28 1.23
CA ARG A 165 8.87 11.43 0.35
C ARG A 165 9.86 11.48 -0.80
N GLN A 166 11.16 11.32 -0.50
CA GLN A 166 12.21 11.30 -1.54
C GLN A 166 12.03 10.15 -2.53
N SER A 167 11.51 9.01 -2.08
CA SER A 167 11.30 7.83 -2.93
C SER A 167 10.09 7.95 -3.85
N ALA A 168 9.09 8.73 -3.49
CA ALA A 168 7.91 8.97 -4.31
C ALA A 168 8.20 9.83 -5.55
N ASN A 169 9.27 10.62 -5.53
CA ASN A 169 9.73 11.51 -6.61
C ASN A 169 8.67 12.52 -7.09
N THR A 170 7.69 12.81 -6.25
CA THR A 170 6.57 13.74 -6.46
C THR A 170 6.30 14.50 -5.15
N ASP A 171 5.55 15.59 -5.24
CA ASP A 171 5.03 16.29 -4.05
C ASP A 171 3.84 15.49 -3.49
N ILE A 172 4.19 14.42 -2.76
CA ILE A 172 3.23 13.47 -2.20
C ILE A 172 2.63 14.00 -0.90
N ASN A 173 1.30 14.04 -0.83
CA ASN A 173 0.59 14.35 0.40
C ASN A 173 0.74 13.18 1.39
N THR A 174 1.36 13.41 2.54
CA THR A 174 1.68 12.34 3.50
C THR A 174 0.98 12.53 4.83
N ILE A 175 0.31 11.47 5.27
CA ILE A 175 -0.26 11.36 6.61
C ILE A 175 0.59 10.40 7.43
N PHE A 176 0.95 10.85 8.66
CA PHE A 176 1.80 10.11 9.56
C PHE A 176 1.07 9.59 10.77
N GLY A 177 1.26 8.31 11.09
CA GLY A 177 0.96 7.73 12.38
C GLY A 177 2.21 7.18 13.06
N ALA A 178 2.31 7.36 14.36
CA ALA A 178 3.33 6.73 15.18
C ALA A 178 2.67 5.96 16.32
N VAL A 179 2.90 4.65 16.34
CA VAL A 179 2.31 3.72 17.31
C VAL A 179 3.42 3.11 18.17
N ILE A 180 3.23 3.13 19.48
CA ILE A 180 4.12 2.46 20.42
C ILE A 180 3.60 1.05 20.68
N ASN A 181 4.46 0.06 20.43
CA ASN A 181 4.22 -1.34 20.77
C ASN A 181 5.30 -1.80 21.75
N GLU A 182 4.92 -1.99 23.00
CA GLU A 182 5.83 -2.38 24.09
C GLU A 182 6.50 -3.74 23.86
N ASN A 183 5.99 -4.56 22.97
CA ASN A 183 6.59 -5.85 22.61
C ASN A 183 7.76 -5.72 21.63
N LEU A 184 7.92 -4.55 20.98
CA LEU A 184 9.05 -4.24 20.12
C LEU A 184 10.15 -3.61 21.00
N ASN A 185 11.34 -4.20 20.99
CA ASN A 185 12.49 -3.67 21.72
C ASN A 185 13.26 -2.65 20.85
N ASP A 186 14.21 -3.16 20.05
CA ASP A 186 15.04 -2.36 19.15
C ASP A 186 14.58 -2.41 17.68
N GLU A 187 13.39 -2.89 17.45
CA GLU A 187 12.79 -3.05 16.14
C GLU A 187 11.87 -1.87 15.82
N VAL A 188 11.94 -1.40 14.58
CA VAL A 188 11.00 -0.43 14.01
C VAL A 188 10.38 -1.04 12.76
N ILE A 189 9.05 -0.98 12.68
CA ILE A 189 8.27 -1.41 11.53
C ILE A 189 7.71 -0.16 10.86
N VAL A 190 7.98 -0.01 9.57
CA VAL A 190 7.39 1.06 8.75
C VAL A 190 6.45 0.42 7.73
N THR A 191 5.20 0.87 7.75
CA THR A 191 4.20 0.52 6.74
C THR A 191 3.85 1.75 5.94
N VAL A 192 3.89 1.63 4.61
CA VAL A 192 3.49 2.67 3.67
C VAL A 192 2.31 2.17 2.86
N ILE A 193 1.24 2.96 2.80
CA ILE A 193 0.11 2.73 1.91
C ILE A 193 0.03 3.92 0.98
N ALA A 194 0.34 3.69 -0.29
CA ALA A 194 0.37 4.73 -1.33
C ALA A 194 -0.86 4.62 -2.23
N THR A 195 -1.48 5.76 -2.55
CA THR A 195 -2.72 5.87 -3.34
C THR A 195 -2.62 6.97 -4.40
N GLY A 196 -3.64 7.10 -5.24
CA GLY A 196 -3.74 8.19 -6.21
C GLY A 196 -2.90 7.99 -7.47
N PHE A 197 -2.63 6.74 -7.86
CA PHE A 197 -1.87 6.43 -9.08
C PHE A 197 -2.66 6.70 -10.36
N ASP A 198 -3.98 6.67 -10.31
CA ASP A 198 -4.85 6.84 -11.48
C ASP A 198 -4.90 8.29 -11.95
N ASP A 199 -4.85 9.26 -11.03
CA ASP A 199 -4.77 10.68 -11.34
C ASP A 199 -3.50 11.02 -12.18
N ALA A 200 -2.40 10.33 -11.93
CA ALA A 200 -1.16 10.47 -12.69
C ALA A 200 -1.24 9.85 -14.09
N ARG A 201 -2.02 8.79 -14.26
CA ARG A 201 -2.22 8.12 -15.57
C ARG A 201 -3.12 8.92 -16.50
N GLU A 202 -4.15 9.59 -15.98
CA GLU A 202 -5.02 10.48 -16.78
C GLU A 202 -4.28 11.71 -17.28
N GLN A 203 -3.34 12.27 -16.49
CA GLN A 203 -2.52 13.40 -16.91
C GLN A 203 -1.51 13.05 -18.01
N ILE A 204 -1.03 11.81 -18.08
CA ILE A 204 -0.11 11.34 -19.13
C ILE A 204 -0.88 10.88 -20.38
N GLY A 205 -2.11 10.38 -20.23
CA GLY A 205 -2.95 9.89 -21.33
C GLY A 205 -3.69 10.96 -22.12
N GLY A 206 -3.86 12.17 -21.57
CA GLY A 206 -4.60 13.28 -22.19
C GLY A 206 -3.89 13.99 -23.35
N GLY A 207 -2.70 13.56 -23.76
CA GLY A 207 -1.89 14.19 -24.80
C GLY A 207 -1.85 13.51 -26.18
N LEU A 208 -2.62 12.45 -26.41
CA LEU A 208 -2.72 11.84 -27.74
C LEU A 208 -3.95 12.38 -28.48
N ASP A 209 -3.74 13.53 -29.10
CA ASP A 209 -4.63 14.13 -30.12
C ASP A 209 -4.81 13.12 -31.28
N ASN A 210 -6.00 12.53 -31.35
CA ASN A 210 -6.44 11.65 -32.45
C ASN A 210 -6.86 12.50 -33.66
N SER A 211 -5.97 13.32 -34.19
CA SER A 211 -6.14 13.91 -35.51
C SER A 211 -5.58 12.98 -36.58
N LEU A 212 -6.34 11.96 -36.93
CA LEU A 212 -6.15 11.27 -38.21
C LEU A 212 -6.59 12.21 -39.32
N PRO A 213 -5.74 12.49 -40.32
CA PRO A 213 -6.16 13.27 -41.49
C PRO A 213 -7.16 12.44 -42.30
N GLN A 214 -8.36 12.96 -42.45
CA GLN A 214 -9.34 12.45 -43.42
C GLN A 214 -8.75 12.62 -44.81
N ASN A 215 -8.38 11.54 -45.43
CA ASN A 215 -7.91 11.54 -46.78
C ASN A 215 -9.12 11.68 -47.71
N THR A 216 -9.29 12.87 -48.22
CA THR A 216 -10.25 13.24 -49.28
C THR A 216 -9.93 12.49 -50.57
N SER A 217 -10.99 11.89 -51.11
CA SER A 217 -11.17 11.43 -52.50
C SER A 217 -10.28 12.04 -53.58
N TYR A 218 -9.78 11.22 -54.41
CA TYR A 218 -9.65 11.52 -55.85
C TYR A 218 -10.33 10.42 -56.64
N MET A 219 -11.16 10.89 -57.55
CA MET A 219 -11.85 10.29 -58.67
C MET A 219 -11.31 8.97 -59.21
#